data_3976f2e2804df503932972c33fcabcce
#
_entry.id   3976f2e2804df503932972c33fcabcce
#
_cell.length_a   1.000
_cell.length_b   1.000
_cell.length_c   1.000
_cell.angle_alpha   90.00
_cell.angle_beta   90.00
_cell.angle_gamma   90.00
#
_symmetry.space_group_name_H-M   'P 1'
#
loop_
_entity.id
_entity.type
_entity.pdbx_description
1 polymer ?
#
loop_
_entity_poly.entity_id
_entity_poly.type
_entity_poly.pdbx_seq_one_letter_code
_entity_poly.pdbx_strand_id
1 'polypeptide(L)'
;ISLSGKGFLNLFMGTSEDAKKDGAELLEPTTDTVTYKDGTSEEVYGFDIPVPAIDEEFTVAAIGKKGKWYDHKVSVKNPVKEDGAEKKTVADLNLEDGDYTTEVTLEGGSGRATVDSPAAITIKDGEATATIVWSSPNYDYMLVDGEKYEPVNTEGNSTFEIPVDGFDYPMEVVGDTVAMSEPHEIEYTLQFDSSTMEK
;
A
#
# COMPACT_ATOMS: atom_id res chain seq x y z
N ILE A 1 16.01 -8.37 0.17
CA ILE A 1 15.83 -7.68 -1.11
C ILE A 1 15.84 -8.71 -2.22
N SER A 2 14.88 -8.66 -3.15
CA SER A 2 14.83 -9.51 -4.33
C SER A 2 15.35 -8.74 -5.54
N LEU A 3 16.16 -9.39 -6.36
CA LEU A 3 16.76 -8.79 -7.55
C LEU A 3 15.93 -9.10 -8.80
N SER A 4 16.15 -8.36 -9.89
CA SER A 4 15.50 -8.61 -11.17
C SER A 4 16.16 -9.77 -11.95
N GLY A 5 16.42 -10.91 -11.29
CA GLY A 5 17.02 -12.09 -11.91
C GLY A 5 18.12 -12.73 -11.07
N LYS A 6 18.84 -13.68 -11.69
CA LYS A 6 19.92 -14.45 -11.06
C LYS A 6 21.31 -13.97 -11.50
N GLY A 7 21.49 -12.65 -11.67
CA GLY A 7 22.73 -12.05 -12.22
C GLY A 7 23.86 -11.85 -11.22
N PHE A 8 23.55 -11.65 -9.97
CA PHE A 8 24.53 -11.45 -8.88
C PHE A 8 24.66 -12.73 -8.04
N LEU A 9 25.89 -13.05 -7.65
CA LEU A 9 26.20 -14.28 -6.93
C LEU A 9 26.28 -14.07 -5.43
N ASN A 10 26.82 -12.93 -4.99
CA ASN A 10 26.95 -12.58 -3.58
C ASN A 10 26.80 -11.06 -3.41
N LEU A 11 26.41 -10.66 -2.21
CA LEU A 11 26.47 -9.27 -1.75
C LEU A 11 27.45 -9.12 -0.60
N PHE A 12 27.92 -7.91 -0.39
CA PHE A 12 28.76 -7.52 0.74
C PHE A 12 28.27 -6.18 1.30
N MET A 13 28.18 -6.07 2.60
CA MET A 13 27.81 -4.82 3.28
C MET A 13 29.01 -3.90 3.34
N GLY A 14 29.11 -2.97 2.40
CA GLY A 14 30.22 -2.04 2.25
C GLY A 14 30.66 -1.90 0.79
N THR A 15 31.91 -1.47 0.60
CA THR A 15 32.44 -1.21 -0.75
C THR A 15 33.01 -2.48 -1.39
N SER A 16 33.11 -2.48 -2.72
CA SER A 16 33.71 -3.55 -3.50
C SER A 16 35.20 -3.74 -3.18
N GLU A 17 35.89 -2.73 -2.66
CA GLU A 17 37.27 -2.83 -2.22
C GLU A 17 37.38 -3.61 -0.91
N ASP A 18 36.43 -3.40 0.01
CA ASP A 18 36.38 -4.12 1.27
C ASP A 18 35.94 -5.57 1.07
N ALA A 19 35.03 -5.82 0.12
CA ALA A 19 34.59 -7.16 -0.23
C ALA A 19 35.68 -8.09 -0.77
N LYS A 20 36.80 -7.52 -1.27
CA LYS A 20 37.95 -8.27 -1.80
C LYS A 20 39.00 -8.59 -0.74
N LYS A 21 38.84 -8.09 0.49
CA LYS A 21 39.79 -8.34 1.58
C LYS A 21 39.63 -9.76 2.13
N ASP A 22 40.72 -10.33 2.59
CA ASP A 22 40.68 -11.63 3.25
C ASP A 22 39.78 -11.57 4.51
N GLY A 23 38.84 -12.51 4.59
CA GLY A 23 37.91 -12.59 5.71
C GLY A 23 36.64 -11.75 5.53
N ALA A 24 36.39 -11.16 4.35
CA ALA A 24 35.10 -10.49 4.07
C ALA A 24 33.93 -11.48 4.14
N GLU A 25 32.93 -11.14 4.94
CA GLU A 25 31.71 -11.95 5.05
C GLU A 25 30.77 -11.62 3.88
N LEU A 26 30.69 -12.53 2.92
CA LEU A 26 29.81 -12.40 1.76
C LEU A 26 28.45 -12.99 2.08
N LEU A 27 27.41 -12.24 1.73
CA LEU A 27 26.04 -12.71 1.82
C LEU A 27 25.72 -13.62 0.63
N GLU A 28 25.18 -14.78 0.91
CA GLU A 28 24.78 -15.76 -0.08
C GLU A 28 23.34 -15.50 -0.55
N PRO A 29 23.02 -15.79 -1.81
CA PRO A 29 21.67 -15.58 -2.33
C PRO A 29 20.70 -16.64 -1.82
N THR A 30 19.48 -16.23 -1.53
CA THR A 30 18.29 -17.06 -1.46
C THR A 30 17.60 -17.11 -2.82
N THR A 31 16.68 -18.05 -3.02
CA THR A 31 15.84 -18.07 -4.23
C THR A 31 14.44 -17.59 -3.86
N ASP A 32 14.03 -16.50 -4.47
CA ASP A 32 12.72 -15.90 -4.31
C ASP A 32 11.89 -16.10 -5.58
N THR A 33 10.59 -16.18 -5.45
CA THR A 33 9.66 -16.16 -6.58
C THR A 33 8.98 -14.80 -6.63
N VAL A 34 9.23 -14.05 -7.69
CA VAL A 34 8.58 -12.76 -7.94
C VAL A 34 7.47 -12.96 -8.94
N THR A 35 6.27 -12.52 -8.60
CA THR A 35 5.12 -12.51 -9.51
C THR A 35 4.91 -11.09 -10.01
N TYR A 36 4.91 -10.93 -11.33
CA TYR A 36 4.71 -9.64 -12.00
C TYR A 36 3.23 -9.33 -12.17
N LYS A 37 2.91 -8.07 -12.44
CA LYS A 37 1.53 -7.60 -12.64
C LYS A 37 0.79 -8.26 -13.83
N ASP A 38 1.52 -8.86 -14.75
CA ASP A 38 0.98 -9.63 -15.89
C ASP A 38 0.66 -11.10 -15.53
N GLY A 39 0.82 -11.48 -14.26
CA GLY A 39 0.60 -12.82 -13.75
C GLY A 39 1.75 -13.80 -14.03
N THR A 40 2.84 -13.36 -14.68
CA THR A 40 4.04 -14.20 -14.86
C THR A 40 4.84 -14.25 -13.56
N SER A 41 5.45 -15.41 -13.29
CA SER A 41 6.31 -15.60 -12.13
C SER A 41 7.70 -16.03 -12.58
N GLU A 42 8.72 -15.47 -11.96
CA GLU A 42 10.11 -15.78 -12.21
C GLU A 42 10.85 -16.06 -10.90
N GLU A 43 11.72 -17.04 -10.90
CA GLU A 43 12.67 -17.25 -9.81
C GLU A 43 13.84 -16.28 -9.96
N VAL A 44 14.07 -15.49 -8.92
CA VAL A 44 15.15 -14.49 -8.83
C VAL A 44 16.05 -14.80 -7.65
N TYR A 45 17.21 -14.18 -7.58
CA TYR A 45 18.01 -14.21 -6.35
C TYR A 45 17.54 -13.09 -5.41
N GLY A 46 17.33 -13.48 -4.16
CA GLY A 46 17.12 -12.60 -3.03
C GLY A 46 18.33 -12.60 -2.10
N PHE A 47 18.40 -11.62 -1.24
CA PHE A 47 19.44 -11.53 -0.21
C PHE A 47 18.85 -10.95 1.07
N ASP A 48 19.13 -11.59 2.18
CA ASP A 48 18.84 -11.03 3.49
C ASP A 48 20.01 -10.11 3.88
N ILE A 49 19.75 -8.81 3.94
CA ILE A 49 20.76 -7.81 4.27
C ILE A 49 20.44 -7.17 5.63
N PRO A 50 21.42 -6.98 6.50
CA PRO A 50 21.25 -6.13 7.67
C PRO A 50 21.09 -4.69 7.22
N VAL A 51 20.12 -3.97 7.79
CA VAL A 51 19.88 -2.55 7.53
C VAL A 51 20.50 -1.75 8.68
N PRO A 52 21.60 -1.04 8.45
CA PRO A 52 22.31 -0.33 9.52
C PRO A 52 21.51 0.84 10.07
N ALA A 53 20.77 1.55 9.21
CA ALA A 53 19.90 2.66 9.58
C ALA A 53 18.75 2.78 8.56
N ILE A 54 17.61 3.21 9.07
CA ILE A 54 16.42 3.53 8.27
C ILE A 54 16.54 4.99 7.80
N ASP A 55 16.07 5.27 6.58
CA ASP A 55 16.12 6.58 5.92
C ASP A 55 17.52 7.11 5.61
N GLU A 56 18.57 6.33 5.90
CA GLU A 56 19.93 6.64 5.55
C GLU A 56 20.43 5.80 4.38
N GLU A 57 21.31 6.37 3.58
CA GLU A 57 21.95 5.68 2.46
C GLU A 57 23.18 4.90 2.95
N PHE A 58 23.28 3.63 2.58
CA PHE A 58 24.44 2.79 2.84
C PHE A 58 24.90 2.09 1.56
N THR A 59 26.15 1.63 1.56
CA THR A 59 26.75 0.99 0.39
C THR A 59 26.67 -0.51 0.50
N VAL A 60 26.27 -1.15 -0.60
CA VAL A 60 26.28 -2.60 -0.77
C VAL A 60 27.06 -2.92 -2.05
N ALA A 61 28.06 -3.77 -1.96
CA ALA A 61 28.76 -4.27 -3.13
C ALA A 61 28.15 -5.59 -3.59
N ALA A 62 28.00 -5.74 -4.91
CA ALA A 62 27.44 -6.95 -5.53
C ALA A 62 28.45 -7.53 -6.53
N ILE A 63 28.66 -8.85 -6.49
CA ILE A 63 29.50 -9.53 -7.48
C ILE A 63 28.63 -10.22 -8.53
N GLY A 64 28.83 -9.87 -9.78
CA GLY A 64 28.17 -10.53 -10.92
C GLY A 64 28.82 -11.84 -11.34
N LYS A 65 28.14 -12.63 -12.15
CA LYS A 65 28.60 -13.95 -12.69
C LYS A 65 29.97 -13.89 -13.41
N LYS A 66 30.39 -12.72 -13.86
CA LYS A 66 31.70 -12.51 -14.50
C LYS A 66 32.82 -12.16 -13.51
N GLY A 67 32.55 -12.27 -12.21
CA GLY A 67 33.52 -11.95 -11.15
C GLY A 67 33.79 -10.45 -10.98
N LYS A 68 32.97 -9.60 -11.55
CA LYS A 68 33.10 -8.15 -11.42
C LYS A 68 32.22 -7.65 -10.29
N TRP A 69 32.82 -6.83 -9.42
CA TRP A 69 32.14 -6.14 -8.33
C TRP A 69 31.56 -4.79 -8.77
N TYR A 70 30.39 -4.46 -8.22
CA TYR A 70 29.68 -3.20 -8.43
C TYR A 70 29.26 -2.65 -7.08
N ASP A 71 29.50 -1.37 -6.85
CA ASP A 71 29.03 -0.65 -5.67
C ASP A 71 27.65 -0.05 -5.95
N HIS A 72 26.71 -0.31 -5.06
CA HIS A 72 25.37 0.23 -5.10
C HIS A 72 25.09 1.00 -3.81
N LYS A 73 24.44 2.14 -3.95
CA LYS A 73 23.88 2.87 -2.84
C LYS A 73 22.43 2.42 -2.64
N VAL A 74 22.14 1.99 -1.44
CA VAL A 74 20.83 1.50 -1.03
C VAL A 74 20.36 2.33 0.14
N SER A 75 19.11 2.75 0.12
CA SER A 75 18.43 3.28 1.29
C SER A 75 17.16 2.47 1.50
N VAL A 76 16.99 1.97 2.70
CA VAL A 76 15.70 1.46 3.14
C VAL A 76 15.01 2.65 3.76
N LYS A 77 14.08 3.20 3.01
CA LYS A 77 13.19 4.21 3.56
C LYS A 77 12.49 3.54 4.74
N ASN A 78 12.35 4.31 5.82
CA ASN A 78 11.40 3.90 6.83
C ASN A 78 10.20 3.43 6.02
N PRO A 79 9.87 2.10 6.03
CA PRO A 79 8.59 1.77 5.48
C PRO A 79 7.78 2.83 6.13
N VAL A 80 7.15 3.74 5.36
CA VAL A 80 6.12 4.57 5.95
C VAL A 80 5.45 3.48 6.74
N LYS A 81 5.77 3.41 8.04
CA LYS A 81 4.94 2.68 8.90
C LYS A 81 3.64 3.17 8.35
N GLU A 82 2.87 2.35 7.65
CA GLU A 82 1.48 2.54 7.82
C GLU A 82 1.45 2.90 9.26
N ASP A 83 1.62 4.16 9.45
CA ASP A 83 2.19 4.81 10.64
C ASP A 83 1.28 4.22 11.62
N GLY A 84 1.70 3.39 12.51
CA GLY A 84 0.84 2.77 13.45
C GLY A 84 -0.19 3.78 13.90
N ALA A 85 -0.90 4.29 12.94
CA ALA A 85 -2.15 4.95 13.02
C ALA A 85 -2.97 3.88 13.68
N GLU A 86 -2.94 3.89 15.02
CA GLU A 86 -3.69 2.95 15.82
C GLU A 86 -5.08 3.02 15.25
N LYS A 87 -5.46 1.99 14.49
CA LYS A 87 -6.80 1.84 14.00
C LYS A 87 -7.73 2.18 15.16
N LYS A 88 -8.35 3.34 15.08
CA LYS A 88 -9.28 3.79 16.10
C LYS A 88 -10.68 3.36 15.72
N THR A 89 -11.31 2.64 16.58
CA THR A 89 -12.71 2.22 16.40
C THR A 89 -13.67 3.32 16.90
N VAL A 90 -14.95 3.16 16.56
CA VAL A 90 -16.04 4.01 17.12
C VAL A 90 -15.97 4.05 18.65
N ALA A 91 -15.67 2.90 19.27
CA ALA A 91 -15.56 2.79 20.74
C ALA A 91 -14.34 3.54 21.29
N ASP A 92 -13.19 3.47 20.62
CA ASP A 92 -11.96 4.18 21.03
C ASP A 92 -12.14 5.69 20.97
N LEU A 93 -12.91 6.16 20.00
CA LEU A 93 -13.25 7.57 19.83
C LEU A 93 -14.44 8.02 20.68
N ASN A 94 -15.11 7.10 21.40
CA ASN A 94 -16.31 7.35 22.18
C ASN A 94 -17.41 8.08 21.39
N LEU A 95 -17.59 7.69 20.11
CA LEU A 95 -18.60 8.28 19.26
C LEU A 95 -19.98 7.74 19.60
N GLU A 96 -20.96 8.64 19.68
CA GLU A 96 -22.36 8.31 19.88
C GLU A 96 -23.06 8.07 18.54
N ASP A 97 -24.20 7.37 18.56
CA ASP A 97 -25.04 7.26 17.40
C ASP A 97 -25.43 8.63 16.82
N GLY A 98 -25.36 8.76 15.51
CA GLY A 98 -25.64 10.00 14.80
C GLY A 98 -24.90 10.14 13.49
N ASP A 99 -25.13 11.26 12.83
CA ASP A 99 -24.51 11.59 11.57
C ASP A 99 -23.32 12.53 11.80
N TYR A 100 -22.21 12.23 11.14
CA TYR A 100 -20.94 12.95 11.22
C TYR A 100 -20.40 13.21 9.83
N THR A 101 -19.41 14.07 9.74
CA THR A 101 -18.56 14.23 8.55
C THR A 101 -17.11 14.13 8.98
N THR A 102 -16.24 13.61 8.09
CA THR A 102 -14.80 13.55 8.33
C THR A 102 -14.04 13.67 7.03
N GLU A 103 -12.86 14.27 7.07
CA GLU A 103 -11.98 14.25 5.89
C GLU A 103 -11.55 12.83 5.57
N VAL A 104 -11.59 12.51 4.27
CA VAL A 104 -11.17 11.21 3.74
C VAL A 104 -10.13 11.41 2.65
N THR A 105 -9.07 10.61 2.71
CA THR A 105 -8.02 10.55 1.69
C THR A 105 -8.12 9.24 0.94
N LEU A 106 -8.14 9.32 -0.39
CA LEU A 106 -8.06 8.18 -1.30
C LEU A 106 -6.65 8.08 -1.88
N GLU A 107 -6.02 6.93 -1.74
CA GLU A 107 -4.75 6.62 -2.39
C GLU A 107 -4.85 5.36 -3.23
N GLY A 108 -3.99 5.21 -4.23
CA GLY A 108 -3.93 4.04 -5.10
C GLY A 108 -4.33 4.31 -6.55
N GLY A 109 -4.44 3.23 -7.31
CA GLY A 109 -4.76 3.28 -8.73
C GLY A 109 -3.76 4.13 -9.53
N SER A 110 -4.25 4.90 -10.50
CA SER A 110 -3.44 5.81 -11.32
C SER A 110 -3.24 7.20 -10.69
N GLY A 111 -3.80 7.45 -9.49
CA GLY A 111 -3.81 8.76 -8.84
C GLY A 111 -4.76 9.79 -9.48
N ARG A 112 -5.61 9.37 -10.42
CA ARG A 112 -6.59 10.25 -11.10
C ARG A 112 -7.98 10.20 -10.48
N ALA A 113 -8.31 9.08 -9.85
CA ALA A 113 -9.56 8.93 -9.13
C ALA A 113 -9.51 9.70 -7.81
N THR A 114 -10.60 10.34 -7.45
CA THR A 114 -10.79 11.00 -6.16
C THR A 114 -12.17 10.66 -5.62
N VAL A 115 -12.35 10.87 -4.34
CA VAL A 115 -13.64 10.86 -3.66
C VAL A 115 -13.92 12.22 -3.05
N ASP A 116 -15.17 12.53 -2.82
CA ASP A 116 -15.54 13.77 -2.14
C ASP A 116 -15.07 13.73 -0.69
N SER A 117 -14.49 14.84 -0.22
CA SER A 117 -14.05 15.05 1.16
C SER A 117 -14.53 16.43 1.63
N PRO A 118 -15.12 16.55 2.83
CA PRO A 118 -15.38 15.49 3.79
C PRO A 118 -16.44 14.48 3.33
N ALA A 119 -16.31 13.23 3.79
CA ALA A 119 -17.32 12.19 3.59
C ALA A 119 -18.31 12.17 4.75
N ALA A 120 -19.56 11.80 4.46
CA ALA A 120 -20.57 11.58 5.50
C ALA A 120 -20.36 10.22 6.16
N ILE A 121 -20.44 10.21 7.49
CA ILE A 121 -20.32 9.01 8.33
C ILE A 121 -21.59 8.89 9.17
N THR A 122 -22.24 7.75 9.12
CA THR A 122 -23.35 7.42 10.05
C THR A 122 -22.87 6.41 11.07
N ILE A 123 -23.00 6.75 12.35
CA ILE A 123 -22.72 5.85 13.48
C ILE A 123 -24.04 5.31 13.99
N LYS A 124 -24.14 3.99 14.07
CA LYS A 124 -25.30 3.30 14.61
C LYS A 124 -24.91 2.02 15.33
N ASP A 125 -25.37 1.86 16.55
CA ASP A 125 -25.12 0.67 17.39
C ASP A 125 -23.60 0.34 17.54
N GLY A 126 -22.74 1.38 17.47
CA GLY A 126 -21.28 1.24 17.56
C GLY A 126 -20.59 0.86 16.26
N GLU A 127 -21.33 0.80 15.15
CA GLU A 127 -20.81 0.57 13.80
C GLU A 127 -20.80 1.87 12.99
N ALA A 128 -19.78 2.07 12.16
CA ALA A 128 -19.65 3.22 11.29
C ALA A 128 -19.89 2.82 9.83
N THR A 129 -20.68 3.63 9.12
CA THR A 129 -20.89 3.52 7.67
C THR A 129 -20.52 4.85 7.02
N ALA A 130 -19.69 4.81 5.97
CA ALA A 130 -19.32 5.98 5.18
C ALA A 130 -20.09 6.03 3.87
N THR A 131 -20.52 7.23 3.49
CA THR A 131 -21.01 7.52 2.15
C THR A 131 -19.85 8.04 1.30
N ILE A 132 -19.39 7.23 0.35
CA ILE A 132 -18.28 7.55 -0.55
C ILE A 132 -18.82 7.95 -1.90
N VAL A 133 -18.53 9.19 -2.32
CA VAL A 133 -18.91 9.73 -3.63
C VAL A 133 -17.65 9.82 -4.48
N TRP A 134 -17.56 9.01 -5.53
CA TRP A 134 -16.44 9.03 -6.46
C TRP A 134 -16.50 10.25 -7.38
N SER A 135 -15.35 10.63 -7.94
CA SER A 135 -15.27 11.69 -8.97
C SER A 135 -15.77 11.26 -10.36
N SER A 136 -16.36 10.07 -10.47
CA SER A 136 -16.80 9.49 -11.74
C SER A 136 -18.08 8.67 -11.56
N PRO A 137 -18.99 8.63 -12.55
CA PRO A 137 -20.15 7.76 -12.54
C PRO A 137 -19.85 6.32 -13.02
N ASN A 138 -18.60 5.99 -13.25
CA ASN A 138 -18.22 4.74 -13.90
C ASN A 138 -17.72 3.65 -12.93
N TYR A 139 -17.94 3.81 -11.64
CA TYR A 139 -17.71 2.74 -10.67
C TYR A 139 -19.01 1.98 -10.45
N ASP A 140 -19.01 0.68 -10.74
CA ASP A 140 -20.22 -0.14 -10.66
C ASP A 140 -20.30 -1.00 -9.40
N TYR A 141 -19.17 -1.21 -8.70
CA TYR A 141 -19.15 -1.73 -7.34
C TYR A 141 -17.85 -1.40 -6.60
N MET A 142 -17.90 -1.56 -5.28
CA MET A 142 -16.74 -1.59 -4.40
C MET A 142 -16.67 -2.93 -3.68
N LEU A 143 -15.44 -3.37 -3.36
CA LEU A 143 -15.21 -4.47 -2.41
C LEU A 143 -14.56 -3.91 -1.15
N VAL A 144 -15.11 -4.28 0.00
CA VAL A 144 -14.56 -3.99 1.32
C VAL A 144 -14.53 -5.31 2.08
N ASP A 145 -13.36 -5.72 2.55
CA ASP A 145 -13.15 -7.04 3.20
C ASP A 145 -13.69 -8.22 2.37
N GLY A 146 -13.68 -8.09 1.03
CA GLY A 146 -14.18 -9.09 0.10
C GLY A 146 -15.70 -9.10 -0.08
N GLU A 147 -16.45 -8.25 0.61
CA GLU A 147 -17.87 -8.06 0.38
C GLU A 147 -18.12 -7.01 -0.69
N LYS A 148 -19.11 -7.27 -1.54
CA LYS A 148 -19.48 -6.41 -2.67
C LYS A 148 -20.55 -5.41 -2.27
N TYR A 149 -20.26 -4.12 -2.55
CA TYR A 149 -21.17 -2.99 -2.37
C TYR A 149 -21.52 -2.39 -3.73
N GLU A 150 -22.80 -2.25 -4.01
CA GLU A 150 -23.31 -1.63 -5.24
C GLU A 150 -23.61 -0.14 -5.01
N PRO A 151 -23.60 0.70 -6.05
CA PRO A 151 -23.93 2.11 -5.91
C PRO A 151 -25.34 2.30 -5.35
N VAL A 152 -25.49 3.24 -4.42
CA VAL A 152 -26.81 3.59 -3.84
C VAL A 152 -27.58 4.58 -4.70
N ASN A 153 -26.95 5.14 -5.75
CA ASN A 153 -27.57 6.07 -6.70
C ASN A 153 -27.58 5.50 -8.13
N THR A 154 -28.47 6.02 -8.96
CA THR A 154 -28.61 5.65 -10.38
C THR A 154 -28.24 6.77 -11.34
N GLU A 155 -28.00 7.96 -10.84
CA GLU A 155 -27.63 9.15 -11.62
C GLU A 155 -26.52 9.93 -10.90
N GLY A 156 -25.64 10.57 -11.65
CA GLY A 156 -24.51 11.33 -11.14
C GLY A 156 -23.28 10.44 -10.85
N ASN A 157 -22.38 10.95 -10.06
CA ASN A 157 -21.18 10.23 -9.66
C ASN A 157 -21.51 9.01 -8.80
N SER A 158 -20.78 7.91 -9.02
CA SER A 158 -21.02 6.67 -8.28
C SER A 158 -20.88 6.89 -6.77
N THR A 159 -21.93 6.57 -6.03
CA THR A 159 -22.03 6.78 -4.58
C THR A 159 -22.24 5.45 -3.89
N PHE A 160 -21.46 5.16 -2.86
CA PHE A 160 -21.50 3.90 -2.12
C PHE A 160 -21.65 4.14 -0.64
N GLU A 161 -22.41 3.29 0.02
CA GLU A 161 -22.43 3.19 1.47
C GLU A 161 -21.60 1.95 1.87
N ILE A 162 -20.48 2.16 2.56
CA ILE A 162 -19.55 1.10 2.93
C ILE A 162 -19.28 1.10 4.43
N PRO A 163 -19.04 -0.05 5.05
CA PRO A 163 -18.62 -0.10 6.45
C PRO A 163 -17.24 0.53 6.61
N VAL A 164 -17.06 1.22 7.74
CA VAL A 164 -15.76 1.76 8.18
C VAL A 164 -15.33 0.97 9.40
N ASP A 165 -14.33 0.15 9.25
CA ASP A 165 -13.82 -0.70 10.32
C ASP A 165 -12.87 0.02 11.27
N GLY A 166 -12.49 1.26 10.94
CA GLY A 166 -11.70 2.16 11.79
C GLY A 166 -11.29 3.45 11.12
N PHE A 167 -10.77 4.35 11.93
CA PHE A 167 -10.29 5.70 11.58
C PHE A 167 -8.79 5.80 11.75
N ASP A 168 -8.17 6.82 11.16
CA ASP A 168 -6.74 7.16 11.22
C ASP A 168 -5.80 6.09 10.68
N TYR A 169 -6.30 5.15 9.88
CA TYR A 169 -5.49 4.12 9.24
C TYR A 169 -5.98 3.88 7.79
N PRO A 170 -5.11 3.41 6.89
CA PRO A 170 -5.49 3.12 5.50
C PRO A 170 -6.31 1.82 5.43
N MET A 171 -7.61 1.95 5.17
CA MET A 171 -8.53 0.84 4.94
C MET A 171 -8.44 0.40 3.47
N GLU A 172 -8.11 -0.85 3.21
CA GLU A 172 -8.04 -1.40 1.86
C GLU A 172 -9.43 -1.59 1.26
N VAL A 173 -9.62 -1.08 0.05
CA VAL A 173 -10.84 -1.23 -0.73
C VAL A 173 -10.52 -1.49 -2.19
N VAL A 174 -11.44 -2.11 -2.91
CA VAL A 174 -11.35 -2.24 -4.37
C VAL A 174 -12.50 -1.48 -5.00
N GLY A 175 -12.20 -0.70 -6.04
CA GLY A 175 -13.22 -0.08 -6.90
C GLY A 175 -13.19 -0.70 -8.28
N ASP A 176 -14.30 -1.27 -8.76
CA ASP A 176 -14.40 -1.70 -10.14
C ASP A 176 -14.88 -0.55 -11.02
N THR A 177 -14.15 -0.29 -12.09
CA THR A 177 -14.49 0.78 -13.03
C THR A 177 -14.79 0.26 -14.42
N VAL A 178 -15.89 0.70 -14.98
CA VAL A 178 -16.33 0.42 -16.35
C VAL A 178 -16.00 1.57 -17.32
N ALA A 179 -15.16 2.52 -16.92
CA ALA A 179 -14.74 3.64 -17.77
C ALA A 179 -13.91 3.22 -18.99
N MET A 180 -13.34 2.03 -18.96
CA MET A 180 -12.60 1.43 -20.07
C MET A 180 -13.45 0.37 -20.77
N SER A 181 -12.96 -0.15 -21.90
CA SER A 181 -13.69 -1.15 -22.71
C SER A 181 -14.00 -2.48 -21.98
N GLU A 182 -13.29 -2.73 -20.89
CA GLU A 182 -13.50 -3.87 -20.00
C GLU A 182 -13.52 -3.39 -18.55
N PRO A 183 -14.31 -4.02 -17.66
CA PRO A 183 -14.29 -3.72 -16.22
C PRO A 183 -12.92 -3.98 -15.63
N HIS A 184 -12.48 -3.12 -14.71
CA HIS A 184 -11.21 -3.24 -14.02
C HIS A 184 -11.36 -3.00 -12.52
N GLU A 185 -11.03 -4.02 -11.75
CA GLU A 185 -10.84 -3.90 -10.31
C GLU A 185 -9.51 -3.20 -10.03
N ILE A 186 -9.56 -2.13 -9.26
CA ILE A 186 -8.39 -1.32 -8.88
C ILE A 186 -8.35 -1.24 -7.36
N GLU A 187 -7.19 -1.55 -6.80
CA GLU A 187 -6.92 -1.45 -5.37
C GLU A 187 -6.70 0.00 -4.97
N TYR A 188 -7.37 0.41 -3.89
CA TYR A 188 -7.26 1.71 -3.26
C TYR A 188 -7.17 1.56 -1.75
N THR A 189 -6.75 2.63 -1.09
CA THR A 189 -6.92 2.79 0.35
C THR A 189 -7.73 4.04 0.65
N LEU A 190 -8.61 3.95 1.64
CA LEU A 190 -9.36 5.06 2.20
C LEU A 190 -8.88 5.29 3.63
N GLN A 191 -8.50 6.51 3.96
CA GLN A 191 -8.15 6.90 5.31
C GLN A 191 -9.08 8.00 5.80
N PHE A 192 -9.79 7.75 6.87
CA PHE A 192 -10.71 8.68 7.51
C PHE A 192 -10.00 9.34 8.71
N ASP A 193 -9.90 10.66 8.70
CA ASP A 193 -9.19 11.43 9.76
C ASP A 193 -10.13 11.73 10.92
N SER A 194 -9.98 11.00 12.02
CA SER A 194 -10.82 11.19 13.21
C SER A 194 -10.69 12.58 13.84
N SER A 195 -9.60 13.29 13.60
CA SER A 195 -9.37 14.63 14.15
C SER A 195 -10.23 15.71 13.48
N THR A 196 -10.76 15.43 12.29
CA THR A 196 -11.62 16.33 11.51
C THR A 196 -13.10 16.00 11.67
N MET A 197 -13.44 15.03 12.51
CA MET A 197 -14.81 14.56 12.66
C MET A 197 -15.71 15.61 13.31
N GLU A 198 -16.79 15.94 12.62
CA GLU A 198 -17.82 16.90 13.07
C GLU A 198 -19.20 16.22 13.05
N LYS A 199 -20.05 16.50 14.09
CA LYS A 199 -21.41 15.96 14.24
C LYS A 199 -22.43 16.91 13.67
#